data_8e971c5248f7fb9a7b0a8696f523f4f7
#
_entry.id   8e971c5248f7fb9a7b0a8696f523f4f7
#
_cell.length_a   1.000
_cell.length_b   1.000
_cell.length_c   1.000
_cell.angle_alpha   90.00
_cell.angle_beta   90.00
_cell.angle_gamma   90.00
#
_symmetry.space_group_name_H-M   'P 1'
#
loop_
_entity.id
_entity.type
_entity.pdbx_description
1 polymer ?
#
loop_
_entity_poly.entity_id
_entity_poly.type
_entity_poly.pdbx_seq_one_letter_code
_entity_poly.pdbx_strand_id
1 'polypeptide(L)'
;MRLILVRHGDPNYEQDCLTELGHKQAEIVAERLLEENIQKIYCSPQGRAQQTAQPFAKLSGLGTIHTLDFMREIRYGREDALYQSGNPWVCAMELMHRGADLQDPNWRELPEFIDNTATTDIDKVMKGTDEWLSSLGYEREGLYYRCTAKDDKKRTFVLFSHGGSSTALLSRVLNIPFPHLSMVLGHIPHTCITSLRFNRTPGSLEMPVLEYAADDKHLKRMGDKMVTGPVEKAQ
;
A
#
# COMPACT_ATOMS: atom_id res chain seq x y z
N MET A 1 16.35 -7.07 2.66
CA MET A 1 15.79 -5.74 2.25
C MET A 1 14.72 -5.34 3.23
N ARG A 2 14.55 -4.04 3.45
CA ARG A 2 13.40 -3.48 4.13
C ARG A 2 12.59 -2.64 3.13
N LEU A 3 11.28 -2.82 3.10
CA LEU A 3 10.36 -2.09 2.25
C LEU A 3 9.41 -1.28 3.13
N ILE A 4 9.40 0.01 2.95
CA ILE A 4 8.54 0.95 3.67
C ILE A 4 7.46 1.44 2.71
N LEU A 5 6.20 1.21 3.05
CA LEU A 5 5.04 1.71 2.32
C LEU A 5 4.53 2.97 3.01
N VAL A 6 4.23 4.01 2.24
CA VAL A 6 3.66 5.27 2.72
C VAL A 6 2.41 5.58 1.92
N ARG A 7 1.26 5.74 2.57
CA ARG A 7 0.05 6.23 1.92
C ARG A 7 0.20 7.71 1.61
N HIS A 8 -0.33 8.17 0.46
CA HIS A 8 -0.36 9.60 0.11
C HIS A 8 -1.01 10.46 1.20
N GLY A 9 -0.67 11.75 1.24
CA GLY A 9 -1.30 12.75 2.10
C GLY A 9 -2.76 13.03 1.73
N ASP A 10 -3.42 13.87 2.51
CA ASP A 10 -4.83 14.25 2.30
C ASP A 10 -5.06 14.76 0.85
N PRO A 11 -5.97 14.13 0.08
CA PRO A 11 -6.08 14.37 -1.35
C PRO A 11 -7.21 15.31 -1.76
N ASN A 12 -6.98 16.02 -2.85
CA ASN A 12 -8.04 16.47 -3.75
C ASN A 12 -8.15 15.44 -4.89
N TYR A 13 -9.17 14.59 -4.85
CA TYR A 13 -9.33 13.50 -5.82
C TYR A 13 -9.66 13.98 -7.24
N GLU A 14 -10.38 15.11 -7.40
CA GLU A 14 -10.74 15.65 -8.70
C GLU A 14 -9.53 16.10 -9.50
N GLN A 15 -8.56 16.70 -8.82
CA GLN A 15 -7.33 17.21 -9.44
C GLN A 15 -6.15 16.25 -9.34
N ASP A 16 -6.34 15.10 -8.69
CA ASP A 16 -5.26 14.13 -8.36
C ASP A 16 -4.04 14.80 -7.72
N CYS A 17 -4.27 15.69 -6.76
CA CYS A 17 -3.23 16.40 -6.03
C CYS A 17 -3.45 16.35 -4.52
N LEU A 18 -2.53 16.90 -3.74
CA LEU A 18 -2.70 17.07 -2.30
C LEU A 18 -3.49 18.36 -2.00
N THR A 19 -4.23 18.35 -0.89
CA THR A 19 -4.74 19.55 -0.23
C THR A 19 -3.62 20.27 0.52
N GLU A 20 -3.89 21.46 1.08
CA GLU A 20 -2.94 22.14 1.99
C GLU A 20 -2.58 21.26 3.20
N LEU A 21 -3.56 20.53 3.74
CA LEU A 21 -3.33 19.55 4.81
C LEU A 21 -2.41 18.43 4.32
N GLY A 22 -2.68 17.90 3.13
CA GLY A 22 -1.87 16.84 2.52
C GLY A 22 -0.41 17.24 2.30
N HIS A 23 -0.15 18.48 1.91
CA HIS A 23 1.21 19.01 1.79
C HIS A 23 1.94 19.06 3.14
N LYS A 24 1.28 19.53 4.19
CA LYS A 24 1.84 19.52 5.55
C LYS A 24 2.13 18.10 6.05
N GLN A 25 1.20 17.16 5.80
CA GLN A 25 1.41 15.75 6.13
C GLN A 25 2.61 15.16 5.38
N ALA A 26 2.80 15.52 4.10
CA ALA A 26 3.92 15.08 3.29
C ALA A 26 5.28 15.59 3.82
N GLU A 27 5.34 16.83 4.28
CA GLU A 27 6.54 17.38 4.92
C GLU A 27 6.91 16.63 6.20
N ILE A 28 5.93 16.33 7.05
CA ILE A 28 6.15 15.64 8.32
C ILE A 28 6.61 14.21 8.12
N VAL A 29 5.95 13.45 7.21
CA VAL A 29 6.38 12.08 6.93
C VAL A 29 7.76 12.07 6.28
N ALA A 30 8.12 13.08 5.49
CA ALA A 30 9.45 13.22 4.91
C ALA A 30 10.52 13.34 6.00
N GLU A 31 10.32 14.17 7.01
CA GLU A 31 11.23 14.29 8.16
C GLU A 31 11.36 12.95 8.93
N ARG A 32 10.22 12.27 9.18
CA ARG A 32 10.20 10.95 9.85
C ARG A 32 11.01 9.90 9.08
N LEU A 33 10.94 9.93 7.74
CA LEU A 33 11.63 8.96 6.89
C LEU A 33 13.15 9.14 6.85
N LEU A 34 13.70 10.31 7.23
CA LEU A 34 15.15 10.51 7.29
C LEU A 34 15.83 9.56 8.29
N GLU A 35 15.11 9.07 9.29
CA GLU A 35 15.63 8.12 10.29
C GLU A 35 15.82 6.68 9.72
N GLU A 36 15.29 6.39 8.51
CA GLU A 36 15.15 5.02 7.99
C GLU A 36 16.29 4.56 7.06
N ASN A 37 17.30 5.40 6.78
CA ASN A 37 18.43 5.09 5.88
C ASN A 37 17.98 4.57 4.51
N ILE A 38 17.03 5.26 3.88
CA ILE A 38 16.44 4.87 2.58
C ILE A 38 17.44 5.12 1.45
N GLN A 39 17.58 4.16 0.52
CA GLN A 39 18.46 4.26 -0.65
C GLN A 39 17.74 4.48 -1.98
N LYS A 40 16.43 4.16 -2.06
CA LYS A 40 15.63 4.39 -3.27
C LYS A 40 14.21 4.77 -2.91
N ILE A 41 13.65 5.62 -3.76
CA ILE A 41 12.26 6.09 -3.68
C ILE A 41 11.50 5.51 -4.86
N TYR A 42 10.44 4.78 -4.56
CA TYR A 42 9.45 4.31 -5.52
C TYR A 42 8.13 5.02 -5.28
N CYS A 43 7.32 5.17 -6.32
CA CYS A 43 6.06 5.91 -6.20
C CYS A 43 5.03 5.42 -7.21
N SER A 44 3.76 5.46 -6.85
CA SER A 44 2.64 5.42 -7.78
C SER A 44 2.74 6.56 -8.81
N PRO A 45 2.26 6.39 -10.05
CA PRO A 45 2.24 7.46 -11.05
C PRO A 45 1.23 8.58 -10.74
N GLN A 46 0.30 8.40 -9.77
CA GLN A 46 -0.74 9.37 -9.49
C GLN A 46 -0.22 10.59 -8.73
N GLY A 47 -0.74 11.78 -9.09
CA GLY A 47 -0.20 13.07 -8.66
C GLY A 47 -0.11 13.24 -7.15
N ARG A 48 -1.17 12.86 -6.40
CA ARG A 48 -1.17 12.93 -4.93
C ARG A 48 -0.07 12.08 -4.26
N ALA A 49 0.28 10.92 -4.83
CA ALA A 49 1.37 10.09 -4.33
C ALA A 49 2.74 10.73 -4.68
N GLN A 50 2.88 11.23 -5.91
CA GLN A 50 4.09 11.93 -6.36
C GLN A 50 4.36 13.17 -5.49
N GLN A 51 3.34 13.98 -5.22
CA GLN A 51 3.47 15.16 -4.36
C GLN A 51 3.83 14.79 -2.92
N THR A 52 3.36 13.64 -2.42
CA THR A 52 3.74 13.14 -1.08
C THR A 52 5.22 12.72 -1.05
N ALA A 53 5.75 12.16 -2.13
CA ALA A 53 7.14 11.71 -2.22
C ALA A 53 8.16 12.87 -2.38
N GLN A 54 7.75 13.97 -3.00
CA GLN A 54 8.65 15.09 -3.35
C GLN A 54 9.41 15.70 -2.16
N PRO A 55 8.77 16.02 -1.01
CA PRO A 55 9.50 16.56 0.14
C PRO A 55 10.61 15.60 0.62
N PHE A 56 10.34 14.30 0.68
CA PHE A 56 11.36 13.34 1.07
C PHE A 56 12.49 13.23 0.04
N ALA A 57 12.18 13.20 -1.25
CA ALA A 57 13.21 13.18 -2.31
C ALA A 57 14.15 14.37 -2.22
N LYS A 58 13.61 15.54 -1.89
CA LYS A 58 14.40 16.78 -1.70
C LYS A 58 15.24 16.72 -0.42
N LEU A 59 14.63 16.37 0.72
CA LEU A 59 15.31 16.37 2.03
C LEU A 59 16.40 15.32 2.13
N SER A 60 16.16 14.11 1.58
CA SER A 60 17.12 13.01 1.60
C SER A 60 18.31 13.20 0.64
N GLY A 61 18.20 14.11 -0.32
CA GLY A 61 19.20 14.27 -1.38
C GLY A 61 19.19 13.17 -2.44
N LEU A 62 18.28 12.20 -2.36
CA LEU A 62 18.17 11.10 -3.35
C LEU A 62 17.68 11.60 -4.71
N GLY A 63 16.82 12.62 -4.73
CA GLY A 63 16.35 13.31 -5.93
C GLY A 63 15.47 12.49 -6.89
N THR A 64 15.84 11.25 -7.18
CA THR A 64 15.15 10.41 -8.17
C THR A 64 13.99 9.64 -7.55
N ILE A 65 12.80 9.79 -8.12
CA ILE A 65 11.60 9.02 -7.80
C ILE A 65 11.32 8.04 -8.95
N HIS A 66 11.37 6.75 -8.65
CA HIS A 66 11.09 5.69 -9.63
C HIS A 66 9.60 5.36 -9.65
N THR A 67 8.95 5.59 -10.78
CA THR A 67 7.51 5.32 -10.91
C THR A 67 7.23 3.84 -11.14
N LEU A 68 6.23 3.31 -10.43
CA LEU A 68 5.71 1.94 -10.57
C LEU A 68 4.26 2.03 -11.06
N ASP A 69 4.02 1.85 -12.35
CA ASP A 69 2.71 2.03 -12.97
C ASP A 69 1.64 1.08 -12.40
N PHE A 70 2.01 -0.12 -11.98
CA PHE A 70 1.10 -1.08 -11.37
C PHE A 70 0.61 -0.65 -9.98
N MET A 71 1.25 0.35 -9.34
CA MET A 71 0.87 0.87 -8.02
C MET A 71 -0.17 1.98 -8.05
N ARG A 72 -0.87 2.20 -9.18
CA ARG A 72 -2.06 3.06 -9.21
C ARG A 72 -3.08 2.60 -8.17
N GLU A 73 -3.87 3.54 -7.64
CA GLU A 73 -4.98 3.16 -6.76
C GLU A 73 -5.94 2.23 -7.49
N ILE A 74 -6.44 1.23 -6.78
CA ILE A 74 -7.43 0.32 -7.31
C ILE A 74 -8.74 1.08 -7.58
N ARG A 75 -9.28 0.87 -8.77
CA ARG A 75 -10.61 1.35 -9.12
C ARG A 75 -11.61 0.28 -8.73
N TYR A 76 -12.84 0.66 -8.61
CA TYR A 76 -13.93 -0.29 -8.39
C TYR A 76 -15.17 0.17 -9.16
N GLY A 77 -16.03 -0.76 -9.48
CA GLY A 77 -17.28 -0.52 -10.15
C GLY A 77 -17.87 -1.80 -10.71
N ARG A 78 -19.20 -1.85 -10.68
CA ARG A 78 -20.05 -2.88 -11.27
C ARG A 78 -21.29 -2.22 -11.87
N GLU A 79 -21.83 -2.78 -12.94
CA GLU A 79 -23.05 -2.29 -13.58
C GLU A 79 -24.30 -2.43 -12.69
N ASP A 80 -24.33 -3.48 -11.85
CA ASP A 80 -25.45 -3.76 -10.93
C ASP A 80 -25.43 -2.95 -9.64
N ALA A 81 -24.44 -2.08 -9.47
CA ALA A 81 -24.28 -1.18 -8.33
C ALA A 81 -24.35 -1.86 -6.94
N LEU A 82 -24.04 -3.17 -6.84
CA LEU A 82 -23.98 -3.84 -5.56
C LEU A 82 -22.98 -3.14 -4.64
N TYR A 83 -23.38 -2.97 -3.38
CA TYR A 83 -22.52 -2.45 -2.30
C TYR A 83 -21.70 -1.22 -2.72
N GLN A 84 -22.36 -0.09 -2.89
CA GLN A 84 -21.69 1.16 -3.28
C GLN A 84 -20.84 1.01 -4.57
N SER A 85 -21.49 0.54 -5.62
CA SER A 85 -20.85 0.35 -6.92
C SER A 85 -19.64 -0.59 -6.89
N GLY A 86 -19.67 -1.58 -6.01
CA GLY A 86 -18.60 -2.57 -5.91
C GLY A 86 -17.38 -2.11 -5.12
N ASN A 87 -17.54 -1.17 -4.20
CA ASN A 87 -16.46 -0.77 -3.29
C ASN A 87 -15.95 -2.00 -2.52
N PRO A 88 -14.67 -2.42 -2.69
CA PRO A 88 -14.20 -3.71 -2.17
C PRO A 88 -14.13 -3.77 -0.64
N TRP A 89 -14.02 -2.64 0.07
CA TRP A 89 -14.11 -2.60 1.54
C TRP A 89 -15.54 -2.81 2.01
N VAL A 90 -16.51 -2.21 1.32
CA VAL A 90 -17.92 -2.40 1.62
C VAL A 90 -18.33 -3.84 1.29
N CYS A 91 -17.89 -4.39 0.17
CA CYS A 91 -18.10 -5.79 -0.18
C CYS A 91 -17.56 -6.74 0.91
N ALA A 92 -16.32 -6.52 1.37
CA ALA A 92 -15.72 -7.32 2.44
C ALA A 92 -16.47 -7.19 3.78
N MET A 93 -16.90 -5.98 4.13
CA MET A 93 -17.69 -5.72 5.33
C MET A 93 -19.04 -6.45 5.30
N GLU A 94 -19.75 -6.40 4.18
CA GLU A 94 -21.03 -7.11 4.02
C GLU A 94 -20.87 -8.64 4.06
N LEU A 95 -19.79 -9.17 3.47
CA LEU A 95 -19.44 -10.58 3.60
C LEU A 95 -19.21 -10.96 5.07
N MET A 96 -18.46 -10.14 5.80
CA MET A 96 -18.20 -10.36 7.23
C MET A 96 -19.50 -10.33 8.05
N HIS A 97 -20.40 -9.37 7.80
CA HIS A 97 -21.68 -9.27 8.51
C HIS A 97 -22.59 -10.49 8.27
N ARG A 98 -22.44 -11.14 7.11
CA ARG A 98 -23.16 -12.38 6.78
C ARG A 98 -22.47 -13.64 7.31
N GLY A 99 -21.34 -13.51 7.99
CA GLY A 99 -20.55 -14.63 8.51
C GLY A 99 -19.79 -15.42 7.45
N ALA A 100 -19.52 -14.83 6.28
CA ALA A 100 -18.72 -15.47 5.25
C ALA A 100 -17.25 -15.58 5.67
N ASP A 101 -16.57 -16.62 5.17
CA ASP A 101 -15.14 -16.78 5.39
C ASP A 101 -14.34 -15.83 4.50
N LEU A 102 -13.84 -14.74 5.08
CA LEU A 102 -12.99 -13.79 4.36
C LEU A 102 -11.60 -14.35 4.01
N GLN A 103 -11.22 -15.52 4.54
CA GLN A 103 -9.96 -16.20 4.21
C GLN A 103 -10.10 -17.17 3.03
N ASP A 104 -11.31 -17.31 2.46
CA ASP A 104 -11.52 -18.18 1.29
C ASP A 104 -10.56 -17.77 0.16
N PRO A 105 -9.69 -18.68 -0.31
CA PRO A 105 -8.78 -18.40 -1.42
C PRO A 105 -9.51 -18.10 -2.74
N ASN A 106 -10.76 -18.54 -2.86
CA ASN A 106 -11.61 -18.33 -4.04
C ASN A 106 -12.47 -17.06 -3.94
N TRP A 107 -12.15 -16.13 -3.05
CA TRP A 107 -12.91 -14.89 -2.84
C TRP A 107 -13.22 -14.11 -4.13
N ARG A 108 -12.40 -14.29 -5.19
CA ARG A 108 -12.62 -13.66 -6.50
C ARG A 108 -13.86 -14.14 -7.22
N GLU A 109 -14.33 -15.36 -6.88
CA GLU A 109 -15.52 -15.99 -7.44
C GLU A 109 -16.80 -15.59 -6.70
N LEU A 110 -16.68 -14.91 -5.56
CA LEU A 110 -17.83 -14.41 -4.81
C LEU A 110 -18.58 -13.35 -5.61
N PRO A 111 -19.93 -13.30 -5.50
CA PRO A 111 -20.76 -12.34 -6.24
C PRO A 111 -20.32 -10.87 -6.09
N GLU A 112 -19.71 -10.50 -4.98
CA GLU A 112 -19.23 -9.16 -4.69
C GLU A 112 -17.96 -8.78 -5.46
N PHE A 113 -17.18 -9.78 -5.88
CA PHE A 113 -15.85 -9.59 -6.48
C PHE A 113 -15.77 -10.05 -7.93
N ILE A 114 -16.60 -11.02 -8.33
CA ILE A 114 -16.67 -11.43 -9.74
C ILE A 114 -17.13 -10.24 -10.58
N ASP A 115 -16.54 -10.03 -11.75
CA ASP A 115 -16.85 -8.89 -12.64
C ASP A 115 -16.66 -7.49 -12.03
N ASN A 116 -16.04 -7.39 -10.86
CA ASN A 116 -15.70 -6.12 -10.23
C ASN A 116 -14.34 -5.62 -10.74
N THR A 117 -14.29 -4.36 -11.19
CA THR A 117 -13.04 -3.72 -11.62
C THR A 117 -11.95 -3.78 -10.54
N ALA A 118 -12.34 -3.74 -9.25
CA ALA A 118 -11.40 -3.86 -8.15
C ALA A 118 -10.63 -5.17 -8.16
N THR A 119 -11.28 -6.30 -8.48
CA THR A 119 -10.62 -7.60 -8.54
C THR A 119 -9.52 -7.61 -9.60
N THR A 120 -9.83 -7.07 -10.79
CA THR A 120 -8.86 -6.95 -11.88
C THR A 120 -7.67 -6.06 -11.49
N ASP A 121 -7.92 -4.93 -10.84
CA ASP A 121 -6.85 -3.99 -10.45
C ASP A 121 -6.03 -4.55 -9.27
N ILE A 122 -6.65 -5.25 -8.31
CA ILE A 122 -5.95 -6.00 -7.25
C ILE A 122 -4.99 -7.02 -7.85
N ASP A 123 -5.45 -7.81 -8.82
CA ASP A 123 -4.62 -8.84 -9.48
C ASP A 123 -3.45 -8.22 -10.27
N LYS A 124 -3.64 -7.06 -10.91
CA LYS A 124 -2.56 -6.30 -11.54
C LYS A 124 -1.50 -5.85 -10.53
N VAL A 125 -1.95 -5.33 -9.37
CA VAL A 125 -1.02 -4.94 -8.30
C VAL A 125 -0.25 -6.15 -7.78
N MET A 126 -0.93 -7.26 -7.54
CA MET A 126 -0.30 -8.50 -7.04
C MET A 126 0.76 -9.04 -8.02
N LYS A 127 0.42 -9.09 -9.30
CA LYS A 127 1.35 -9.52 -10.37
C LYS A 127 2.54 -8.57 -10.47
N GLY A 128 2.29 -7.26 -10.56
CA GLY A 128 3.34 -6.25 -10.65
C GLY A 128 4.24 -6.25 -9.40
N THR A 129 3.69 -6.58 -8.23
CA THR A 129 4.47 -6.74 -7.00
C THR A 129 5.49 -7.88 -7.12
N ASP A 130 5.09 -9.05 -7.60
CA ASP A 130 6.01 -10.18 -7.76
C ASP A 130 7.11 -9.87 -8.80
N GLU A 131 6.76 -9.27 -9.93
CA GLU A 131 7.70 -8.86 -10.98
C GLU A 131 8.71 -7.82 -10.44
N TRP A 132 8.22 -6.84 -9.71
CA TRP A 132 9.06 -5.82 -9.10
C TRP A 132 9.99 -6.38 -8.02
N LEU A 133 9.46 -7.22 -7.11
CA LEU A 133 10.27 -7.87 -6.08
C LEU A 133 11.33 -8.79 -6.69
N SER A 134 11.02 -9.52 -7.77
CA SER A 134 12.00 -10.30 -8.52
C SER A 134 13.14 -9.41 -9.03
N SER A 135 12.84 -8.24 -9.58
CA SER A 135 13.86 -7.27 -10.03
C SER A 135 14.75 -6.75 -8.90
N LEU A 136 14.27 -6.83 -7.66
CA LEU A 136 15.00 -6.45 -6.45
C LEU A 136 15.77 -7.61 -5.80
N GLY A 137 15.67 -8.82 -6.39
CA GLY A 137 16.33 -10.03 -5.91
C GLY A 137 15.49 -10.85 -4.93
N TYR A 138 14.17 -10.87 -5.11
CA TYR A 138 13.24 -11.67 -4.32
C TYR A 138 12.23 -12.39 -5.21
N GLU A 139 12.53 -13.61 -5.58
CA GLU A 139 11.67 -14.43 -6.44
C GLU A 139 10.63 -15.19 -5.62
N ARG A 140 9.37 -15.10 -6.04
CA ARG A 140 8.29 -15.81 -5.39
C ARG A 140 8.29 -17.29 -5.73
N GLU A 141 8.29 -18.16 -4.71
CA GLU A 141 8.15 -19.60 -4.79
C GLU A 141 6.99 -20.07 -3.89
N GLY A 142 5.81 -20.30 -4.49
CA GLY A 142 4.60 -20.63 -3.73
C GLY A 142 4.20 -19.49 -2.77
N LEU A 143 4.27 -19.74 -1.47
CA LEU A 143 3.95 -18.77 -0.41
C LEU A 143 5.17 -17.98 0.06
N TYR A 144 6.36 -18.30 -0.39
CA TYR A 144 7.62 -17.77 0.11
C TYR A 144 8.32 -16.91 -0.94
N TYR A 145 9.39 -16.23 -0.50
CA TYR A 145 10.30 -15.50 -1.39
C TYR A 145 11.72 -16.02 -1.24
N ARG A 146 12.32 -16.41 -2.35
CA ARG A 146 13.75 -16.75 -2.42
C ARG A 146 14.56 -15.49 -2.59
N CYS A 147 15.55 -15.31 -1.72
CA CYS A 147 16.51 -14.23 -1.87
C CYS A 147 17.52 -14.61 -2.97
N THR A 148 17.41 -13.98 -4.13
CA THR A 148 18.33 -14.12 -5.28
C THR A 148 19.34 -12.98 -5.36
N ALA A 149 19.35 -12.09 -4.37
CA ALA A 149 20.32 -11.02 -4.27
C ALA A 149 21.73 -11.58 -4.15
N LYS A 150 22.71 -10.91 -4.77
CA LYS A 150 24.10 -11.37 -4.82
C LYS A 150 24.87 -11.14 -3.52
N ASP A 151 24.35 -10.30 -2.64
CA ASP A 151 24.97 -9.93 -1.37
C ASP A 151 23.91 -9.77 -0.26
N ASP A 152 24.34 -9.72 0.98
CA ASP A 152 23.51 -9.55 2.17
C ASP A 152 23.41 -8.09 2.64
N LYS A 153 23.77 -7.12 1.78
CA LYS A 153 23.75 -5.70 2.15
C LYS A 153 22.37 -5.24 2.63
N LYS A 154 22.39 -4.42 3.66
CA LYS A 154 21.17 -3.73 4.11
C LYS A 154 20.69 -2.79 3.01
N ARG A 155 19.45 -3.00 2.54
CA ARG A 155 18.79 -2.14 1.57
C ARG A 155 17.44 -1.75 2.14
N THR A 156 17.17 -0.46 2.19
CA THR A 156 15.85 0.08 2.58
C THR A 156 15.31 0.91 1.44
N PHE A 157 14.10 0.59 1.01
CA PHE A 157 13.38 1.30 -0.04
C PHE A 157 12.06 1.82 0.50
N VAL A 158 11.62 2.97 0.00
CA VAL A 158 10.29 3.52 0.29
C VAL A 158 9.44 3.51 -0.96
N LEU A 159 8.16 3.18 -0.80
CA LEU A 159 7.13 3.22 -1.83
C LEU A 159 5.97 4.10 -1.37
N PHE A 160 5.80 5.24 -2.03
CA PHE A 160 4.63 6.10 -1.84
C PHE A 160 3.48 5.63 -2.73
N SER A 161 2.33 5.37 -2.12
CA SER A 161 1.20 4.72 -2.78
C SER A 161 -0.14 5.09 -2.15
N HIS A 162 -1.12 4.22 -2.24
CA HIS A 162 -2.50 4.44 -1.84
C HIS A 162 -2.99 3.37 -0.86
N GLY A 163 -4.20 3.53 -0.36
CA GLY A 163 -4.79 2.55 0.56
C GLY A 163 -5.01 1.19 -0.09
N GLY A 164 -5.69 1.16 -1.23
CA GLY A 164 -6.05 -0.08 -1.90
C GLY A 164 -4.89 -0.80 -2.53
N SER A 165 -4.04 -0.11 -3.29
CA SER A 165 -2.87 -0.74 -3.92
C SER A 165 -1.85 -1.22 -2.88
N SER A 166 -1.67 -0.51 -1.76
CA SER A 166 -0.84 -1.01 -0.64
C SER A 166 -1.45 -2.24 0.02
N THR A 167 -2.77 -2.27 0.23
CA THR A 167 -3.46 -3.45 0.76
C THR A 167 -3.32 -4.65 -0.18
N ALA A 168 -3.44 -4.45 -1.51
CA ALA A 168 -3.25 -5.51 -2.48
C ALA A 168 -1.80 -6.05 -2.51
N LEU A 169 -0.79 -5.17 -2.43
CA LEU A 169 0.61 -5.55 -2.28
C LEU A 169 0.82 -6.37 -0.99
N LEU A 170 0.34 -5.88 0.14
CA LEU A 170 0.44 -6.56 1.43
C LEU A 170 -0.27 -7.92 1.42
N SER A 171 -1.48 -7.99 0.82
CA SER A 171 -2.23 -9.24 0.63
C SER A 171 -1.38 -10.28 -0.11
N ARG A 172 -0.72 -9.88 -1.20
CA ARG A 172 0.16 -10.76 -1.97
C ARG A 172 1.36 -11.22 -1.20
N VAL A 173 2.05 -10.29 -0.52
CA VAL A 173 3.31 -10.56 0.17
C VAL A 173 3.12 -11.38 1.44
N LEU A 174 2.04 -11.13 2.18
CA LEU A 174 1.72 -11.80 3.45
C LEU A 174 0.85 -13.04 3.28
N ASN A 175 0.40 -13.34 2.05
CA ASN A 175 -0.50 -14.46 1.75
C ASN A 175 -1.83 -14.41 2.53
N ILE A 176 -2.38 -13.21 2.68
CA ILE A 176 -3.67 -12.98 3.32
C ILE A 176 -4.65 -12.52 2.24
N PRO A 177 -5.81 -13.18 2.03
CA PRO A 177 -6.80 -12.75 1.06
C PRO A 177 -7.17 -11.28 1.22
N PHE A 178 -7.33 -10.56 0.11
CA PHE A 178 -7.58 -9.11 0.12
C PHE A 178 -8.81 -8.73 0.98
N PRO A 179 -9.97 -9.42 0.89
CA PRO A 179 -11.12 -9.09 1.72
C PRO A 179 -10.80 -9.18 3.22
N HIS A 180 -10.08 -10.22 3.64
CA HIS A 180 -9.69 -10.38 5.04
C HIS A 180 -8.73 -9.27 5.48
N LEU A 181 -7.66 -9.04 4.72
CA LEU A 181 -6.65 -8.04 5.07
C LEU A 181 -7.23 -6.62 5.09
N SER A 182 -8.17 -6.31 4.18
CA SER A 182 -8.83 -5.00 4.15
C SER A 182 -9.62 -4.71 5.43
N MET A 183 -10.22 -5.75 6.05
CA MET A 183 -10.91 -5.62 7.34
C MET A 183 -9.93 -5.56 8.51
N VAL A 184 -8.83 -6.31 8.47
CA VAL A 184 -7.77 -6.27 9.51
C VAL A 184 -7.07 -4.92 9.56
N LEU A 185 -6.74 -4.33 8.41
CA LEU A 185 -6.09 -3.02 8.35
C LEU A 185 -7.06 -1.86 8.59
N GLY A 186 -8.35 -2.07 8.27
CA GLY A 186 -9.39 -1.05 8.39
C GLY A 186 -9.06 0.21 7.60
N HIS A 187 -9.37 1.37 8.18
CA HIS A 187 -8.99 2.66 7.58
C HIS A 187 -7.50 2.92 7.80
N ILE A 188 -6.75 2.96 6.72
CA ILE A 188 -5.32 3.29 6.73
C ILE A 188 -5.18 4.82 6.71
N PRO A 189 -4.61 5.49 7.75
CA PRO A 189 -4.46 6.94 7.79
C PRO A 189 -3.58 7.49 6.66
N HIS A 190 -3.80 8.75 6.25
CA HIS A 190 -2.92 9.43 5.31
C HIS A 190 -1.49 9.53 5.86
N THR A 191 -0.50 9.40 5.00
CA THR A 191 0.94 9.36 5.30
C THR A 191 1.38 8.31 6.32
N CYS A 192 0.50 7.42 6.77
CA CYS A 192 0.93 6.33 7.65
C CYS A 192 2.00 5.45 6.99
N ILE A 193 2.78 4.81 7.83
CA ILE A 193 3.93 4.00 7.43
C ILE A 193 3.66 2.54 7.76
N THR A 194 3.89 1.65 6.80
CA THR A 194 3.90 0.19 6.99
C THR A 194 5.26 -0.34 6.58
N SER A 195 5.88 -1.20 7.38
CA SER A 195 7.22 -1.74 7.11
C SER A 195 7.22 -3.25 7.00
N LEU A 196 7.83 -3.73 5.92
CA LEU A 196 8.10 -5.13 5.65
C LEU A 196 9.61 -5.38 5.66
N ARG A 197 10.04 -6.49 6.26
CA ARG A 197 11.42 -6.95 6.23
C ARG A 197 11.53 -8.27 5.48
N PHE A 198 12.34 -8.27 4.43
CA PHE A 198 12.72 -9.45 3.66
C PHE A 198 14.08 -9.97 4.15
N ASN A 199 14.27 -11.29 4.13
CA ASN A 199 15.56 -11.86 4.44
C ASN A 199 16.65 -11.37 3.46
N ARG A 200 17.91 -11.41 3.89
CA ARG A 200 19.05 -10.94 3.10
C ARG A 200 20.03 -12.04 2.74
N THR A 201 19.88 -13.22 3.34
CA THR A 201 20.77 -14.34 3.08
C THR A 201 20.56 -14.88 1.67
N PRO A 202 21.54 -14.77 0.77
CA PRO A 202 21.42 -15.30 -0.59
C PRO A 202 21.03 -16.78 -0.58
N GLY A 203 20.07 -17.16 -1.43
CA GLY A 203 19.56 -18.52 -1.54
C GLY A 203 18.51 -18.92 -0.50
N SER A 204 18.32 -18.15 0.58
CA SER A 204 17.28 -18.47 1.57
C SER A 204 15.87 -18.32 1.03
N LEU A 205 14.97 -19.16 1.51
CA LEU A 205 13.54 -19.16 1.19
C LEU A 205 12.76 -18.85 2.47
N GLU A 206 12.16 -17.67 2.56
CA GLU A 206 11.46 -17.21 3.76
C GLU A 206 10.22 -16.38 3.45
N MET A 207 9.36 -16.22 4.44
CA MET A 207 8.28 -15.25 4.39
C MET A 207 8.80 -13.88 4.81
N PRO A 208 8.34 -12.80 4.15
CA PRO A 208 8.55 -11.44 4.64
C PRO A 208 7.88 -11.23 6.00
N VAL A 209 8.52 -10.44 6.85
CA VAL A 209 8.01 -10.09 8.18
C VAL A 209 7.39 -8.72 8.15
N LEU A 210 6.14 -8.62 8.61
CA LEU A 210 5.51 -7.33 8.89
C LEU A 210 6.09 -6.79 10.21
N GLU A 211 6.86 -5.73 10.14
CA GLU A 211 7.47 -5.12 11.34
C GLU A 211 6.47 -4.25 12.10
N TYR A 212 5.71 -3.44 11.36
CA TYR A 212 4.57 -2.66 11.85
C TYR A 212 3.67 -2.24 10.68
N ALA A 213 2.41 -1.91 10.98
CA ALA A 213 1.43 -1.47 9.99
C ALA A 213 0.75 -0.18 10.43
N ALA A 214 0.44 0.67 9.46
CA ALA A 214 -0.36 1.88 9.62
C ALA A 214 0.11 2.82 10.75
N ASP A 215 1.45 2.92 10.99
CA ASP A 215 2.01 3.81 11.98
C ASP A 215 1.86 5.28 11.55
N ASP A 216 1.08 6.04 12.32
CA ASP A 216 0.77 7.46 12.11
C ASP A 216 1.34 8.37 13.22
N LYS A 217 2.22 7.85 14.07
CA LYS A 217 2.71 8.56 15.26
C LYS A 217 3.39 9.90 14.95
N HIS A 218 3.99 10.04 13.76
CA HIS A 218 4.58 11.28 13.30
C HIS A 218 3.55 12.41 13.18
N LEU A 219 2.28 12.11 12.89
CA LEU A 219 1.20 13.10 12.82
C LEU A 219 0.73 13.57 14.20
N LYS A 220 0.80 12.73 15.23
CA LYS A 220 0.36 13.06 16.59
C LYS A 220 1.19 14.17 17.26
N ARG A 221 2.41 14.38 16.78
CA ARG A 221 3.28 15.48 17.24
C ARG A 221 2.76 16.87 16.86
N MET A 222 1.76 16.96 15.98
CA MET A 222 1.20 18.23 15.49
C MET A 222 -0.15 18.62 16.08
N GLY A 223 -0.68 17.84 17.03
CA GLY A 223 -1.99 18.04 17.66
C GLY A 223 -3.15 17.45 16.88
N ASP A 224 -4.23 17.10 17.57
CA ASP A 224 -5.37 16.29 17.09
C ASP A 224 -6.09 16.79 15.83
N LYS A 225 -5.87 18.03 15.41
CA LYS A 225 -6.51 18.63 14.24
C LYS A 225 -5.95 18.19 12.87
N MET A 226 -4.82 17.48 12.84
CA MET A 226 -4.17 17.06 11.60
C MET A 226 -4.30 15.56 11.31
N VAL A 227 -4.84 14.79 12.22
CA VAL A 227 -4.93 13.31 12.08
C VAL A 227 -6.14 12.88 11.27
N THR A 228 -7.19 13.68 11.27
CA THR A 228 -8.44 13.31 10.60
C THR A 228 -8.84 14.41 9.62
N GLY A 229 -8.57 14.21 8.34
CA GLY A 229 -9.47 14.77 7.34
C GLY A 229 -10.91 14.26 7.64
N PRO A 230 -11.97 14.99 7.23
CA PRO A 230 -13.32 14.54 7.51
C PRO A 230 -13.44 13.09 7.06
N VAL A 231 -13.89 12.22 7.96
CA VAL A 231 -14.35 10.89 7.60
C VAL A 231 -15.46 11.14 6.58
N GLU A 232 -15.17 10.91 5.29
CA GLU A 232 -16.20 10.98 4.28
C GLU A 232 -17.32 10.06 4.76
N LYS A 233 -18.43 10.68 5.14
CA LYS A 233 -19.65 9.94 5.36
C LYS A 233 -19.93 9.29 4.01
N ALA A 234 -19.81 7.96 3.99
CA ALA A 234 -20.28 7.16 2.88
C ALA A 234 -21.72 7.59 2.58
N GLN A 235 -21.91 8.30 1.47
CA GLN A 235 -23.22 8.61 0.91
C GLN A 235 -23.67 7.43 0.05
#